data_2282c79aabef8356108a9d8ebcd9b01e
#
_entry.id   2282c79aabef8356108a9d8ebcd9b01e
#
_cell.length_a   1.000
_cell.length_b   1.000
_cell.length_c   1.000
_cell.angle_alpha   90.00
_cell.angle_beta   90.00
_cell.angle_gamma   90.00
#
_symmetry.space_group_name_H-M   'P 1'
#
loop_
_entity.id
_entity.type
_entity.pdbx_description
1 polymer ?
#
loop_
_entity_poly.entity_id
_entity_poly.type
_entity_poly.pdbx_seq_one_letter_code
_entity_poly.pdbx_strand_id
1 'polypeptide(L)'
;MKRSSQIGLTLVVVIVAAAGYAASKYTTWTQAVGSEANWCIEIPPSGNARDYLAQHHPEIAAVIDWRGWSIYPGKYCEIGEQPAHAIARRIATGQREEITLPVPSKRSVAEIAKALAPRIWADSASIAAALGTDNMKWQIAPNTYRIYWESSADQLAERLRAESQAWWTAERIKRAWALGLSQREVVTLASIVQEETANAAEAPTVAGLYLNRLKKKMLLQADPTLKYALGDWSIQRLLDEDKKVDSPYNTYRNPGLPPGPIRIPELAYVEAVLNADQHNYLYMCAKPDGSGTHAFARTYNQHVRNARAYQNMLNRERIYR
;
A
#
# COMPACT_ATOMS: atom_id res chain seq x y z
N MET A 1 9.40 16.25 80.48
CA MET A 1 8.86 14.97 79.94
C MET A 1 7.85 15.12 78.77
N LYS A 2 7.10 16.22 78.59
CA LYS A 2 6.11 16.35 77.46
C LYS A 2 6.72 16.54 76.04
N ARG A 3 7.93 17.13 75.86
CA ARG A 3 8.53 17.37 74.54
C ARG A 3 9.05 16.07 73.87
N SER A 4 9.59 15.12 74.62
CA SER A 4 10.11 13.86 74.08
C SER A 4 9.02 12.94 73.56
N SER A 5 7.83 12.94 74.20
CA SER A 5 6.65 12.18 73.78
C SER A 5 6.04 12.73 72.48
N GLN A 6 6.05 14.04 72.26
CA GLN A 6 5.53 14.65 71.04
C GLN A 6 6.45 14.37 69.83
N ILE A 7 7.77 14.37 70.03
CA ILE A 7 8.76 14.04 68.97
C ILE A 7 8.62 12.57 68.56
N GLY A 8 8.44 11.65 69.50
CA GLY A 8 8.23 10.23 69.21
C GLY A 8 6.95 9.98 68.44
N LEU A 9 5.85 10.65 68.78
CA LEU A 9 4.56 10.52 68.08
C LEU A 9 4.64 11.06 66.65
N THR A 10 5.28 12.20 66.46
CA THR A 10 5.49 12.82 65.16
C THR A 10 6.34 11.90 64.25
N LEU A 11 7.40 11.29 64.77
CA LEU A 11 8.24 10.35 64.02
C LEU A 11 7.49 9.11 63.58
N VAL A 12 6.64 8.54 64.45
CA VAL A 12 5.77 7.39 64.11
C VAL A 12 4.78 7.75 63.03
N VAL A 13 4.13 8.90 63.09
CA VAL A 13 3.18 9.36 62.04
C VAL A 13 3.88 9.52 60.71
N VAL A 14 5.09 10.11 60.69
CA VAL A 14 5.89 10.26 59.44
C VAL A 14 6.30 8.92 58.87
N ILE A 15 6.69 7.96 59.68
CA ILE A 15 7.08 6.60 59.26
C ILE A 15 5.85 5.87 58.69
N VAL A 16 4.71 5.94 59.34
CA VAL A 16 3.47 5.30 58.88
C VAL A 16 2.99 5.94 57.54
N ALA A 17 3.06 7.26 57.45
CA ALA A 17 2.74 7.96 56.21
C ALA A 17 3.69 7.60 55.08
N ALA A 18 4.99 7.53 55.32
CA ALA A 18 5.97 7.10 54.35
C ALA A 18 5.81 5.65 53.92
N ALA A 19 5.50 4.75 54.86
CA ALA A 19 5.21 3.34 54.55
C ALA A 19 3.94 3.19 53.74
N GLY A 20 2.87 3.92 54.08
CA GLY A 20 1.62 3.96 53.34
C GLY A 20 1.84 4.50 51.90
N TYR A 21 2.61 5.57 51.77
CA TYR A 21 2.98 6.11 50.45
C TYR A 21 3.79 5.10 49.60
N ALA A 22 4.79 4.45 50.20
CA ALA A 22 5.60 3.44 49.51
C ALA A 22 4.77 2.24 49.10
N ALA A 23 3.81 1.76 49.98
CA ALA A 23 2.91 0.67 49.67
C ALA A 23 1.97 1.05 48.50
N SER A 24 1.41 2.27 48.50
CA SER A 24 0.58 2.78 47.42
C SER A 24 1.34 2.84 46.07
N LYS A 25 2.58 3.30 46.11
CA LYS A 25 3.44 3.32 44.91
C LYS A 25 3.77 1.92 44.41
N TYR A 26 4.03 0.99 45.32
CA TYR A 26 4.32 -0.40 44.98
C TYR A 26 3.11 -1.09 44.34
N THR A 27 1.88 -0.87 44.89
CA THR A 27 0.65 -1.43 44.30
C THR A 27 0.41 -0.89 42.90
N THR A 28 0.55 0.43 42.67
CA THR A 28 0.45 1.01 41.32
C THR A 28 1.51 0.46 40.37
N TRP A 29 2.75 0.28 40.84
CA TRP A 29 3.88 -0.26 40.06
C TRP A 29 3.63 -1.67 39.55
N THR A 30 3.04 -2.53 40.40
CA THR A 30 2.80 -3.96 40.12
C THR A 30 1.39 -4.25 39.61
N GLN A 31 0.52 -3.24 39.52
CA GLN A 31 -0.85 -3.41 39.05
C GLN A 31 -0.87 -4.11 37.70
N ALA A 32 -1.66 -5.16 37.56
CA ALA A 32 -1.85 -5.86 36.30
C ALA A 32 -2.62 -5.00 35.32
N VAL A 33 -2.18 -4.97 34.09
CA VAL A 33 -2.77 -4.24 32.97
C VAL A 33 -2.97 -5.19 31.80
N GLY A 34 -4.08 -5.04 31.10
CA GLY A 34 -4.40 -5.82 29.92
C GLY A 34 -5.43 -6.90 30.16
N SER A 35 -5.40 -7.93 29.35
CA SER A 35 -6.33 -9.06 29.36
C SER A 35 -5.59 -10.38 29.12
N GLU A 36 -6.26 -11.51 29.31
CA GLU A 36 -5.69 -12.83 29.02
C GLU A 36 -5.37 -13.04 27.51
N ALA A 37 -6.03 -12.29 26.64
CA ALA A 37 -5.80 -12.31 25.18
C ALA A 37 -4.71 -11.31 24.76
N ASN A 38 -4.37 -11.33 23.47
CA ASN A 38 -3.52 -10.29 22.87
C ASN A 38 -4.22 -8.92 22.92
N TRP A 39 -3.51 -7.90 23.36
CA TRP A 39 -4.01 -6.54 23.46
C TRP A 39 -2.93 -5.52 23.10
N CYS A 40 -3.34 -4.32 22.69
CA CYS A 40 -2.41 -3.27 22.30
C CYS A 40 -2.85 -1.91 22.87
N ILE A 41 -1.87 -1.08 23.16
CA ILE A 41 -2.05 0.35 23.44
C ILE A 41 -1.56 1.12 22.20
N GLU A 42 -2.39 1.99 21.66
CA GLU A 42 -2.09 2.84 20.50
C GLU A 42 -2.00 4.29 20.96
N ILE A 43 -0.78 4.76 21.24
CA ILE A 43 -0.51 6.13 21.69
C ILE A 43 -0.35 7.02 20.47
N PRO A 44 -1.26 7.99 20.23
CA PRO A 44 -1.22 8.84 19.06
C PRO A 44 0.00 9.77 19.04
N PRO A 45 0.59 10.06 17.87
CA PRO A 45 1.73 10.96 17.73
C PRO A 45 1.35 12.44 17.85
N SER A 46 0.06 12.78 17.69
CA SER A 46 -0.47 14.12 17.85
C SER A 46 -1.33 14.23 19.12
N GLY A 47 -1.34 15.40 19.73
CA GLY A 47 -2.03 15.63 21.00
C GLY A 47 -1.13 15.39 22.21
N ASN A 48 -1.73 15.39 23.41
CA ASN A 48 -1.00 15.14 24.65
C ASN A 48 -1.02 13.63 24.95
N ALA A 49 0.06 12.93 24.59
CA ALA A 49 0.23 11.50 24.87
C ALA A 49 0.08 11.16 26.37
N ARG A 50 0.41 12.10 27.28
CA ARG A 50 0.26 11.95 28.71
C ARG A 50 -1.20 11.98 29.13
N ASP A 51 -2.01 12.91 28.59
CA ASP A 51 -3.42 12.99 28.85
C ASP A 51 -4.16 11.76 28.31
N TYR A 52 -3.75 11.29 27.13
CA TYR A 52 -4.27 10.05 26.56
C TYR A 52 -4.06 8.87 27.50
N LEU A 53 -2.81 8.66 27.99
CA LEU A 53 -2.51 7.60 28.93
C LEU A 53 -3.26 7.78 30.27
N ALA A 54 -3.32 8.99 30.80
CA ALA A 54 -4.04 9.26 32.06
C ALA A 54 -5.53 8.93 31.97
N GLN A 55 -6.12 9.12 30.79
CA GLN A 55 -7.54 8.83 30.55
C GLN A 55 -7.82 7.34 30.31
N HIS A 56 -6.95 6.64 29.58
CA HIS A 56 -7.22 5.27 29.12
C HIS A 56 -6.45 4.21 29.90
N HIS A 57 -5.28 4.57 30.46
CA HIS A 57 -4.38 3.68 31.18
C HIS A 57 -3.75 4.40 32.38
N PRO A 58 -4.58 4.82 33.38
CA PRO A 58 -4.11 5.67 34.50
C PRO A 58 -3.01 5.02 35.33
N GLU A 59 -2.98 3.70 35.46
CA GLU A 59 -1.95 2.94 36.15
C GLU A 59 -0.59 3.05 35.48
N ILE A 60 -0.54 3.03 34.15
CA ILE A 60 0.68 3.22 33.35
C ILE A 60 1.15 4.68 33.44
N ALA A 61 0.20 5.62 33.27
CA ALA A 61 0.48 7.05 33.40
C ALA A 61 1.08 7.40 34.76
N ALA A 62 0.53 6.86 35.84
CA ALA A 62 1.02 7.08 37.21
C ALA A 62 2.47 6.58 37.41
N VAL A 63 2.84 5.45 36.79
CA VAL A 63 4.22 4.94 36.84
C VAL A 63 5.16 5.86 36.06
N ILE A 64 4.77 6.30 34.85
CA ILE A 64 5.56 7.19 33.99
C ILE A 64 5.80 8.53 34.70
N ASP A 65 4.74 9.10 35.30
CA ASP A 65 4.81 10.37 36.05
C ASP A 65 5.72 10.26 37.28
N TRP A 66 5.55 9.19 38.06
CA TRP A 66 6.38 8.95 39.22
C TRP A 66 7.88 8.82 38.86
N ARG A 67 8.18 8.19 37.71
CA ARG A 67 9.55 7.97 37.23
C ARG A 67 10.11 9.16 36.46
N GLY A 68 9.28 10.14 36.07
CA GLY A 68 9.64 11.24 35.21
C GLY A 68 10.06 10.79 33.80
N TRP A 69 9.46 9.70 33.30
CA TRP A 69 9.80 9.13 32.00
C TRP A 69 9.13 9.88 30.85
N SER A 70 9.79 9.86 29.69
CA SER A 70 9.20 10.32 28.43
C SER A 70 8.18 9.31 27.91
N ILE A 71 7.24 9.79 27.10
CA ILE A 71 6.28 8.95 26.40
C ILE A 71 6.61 8.99 24.91
N TYR A 72 6.88 7.84 24.32
CA TYR A 72 7.04 7.70 22.89
C TYR A 72 5.70 7.24 22.29
N PRO A 73 5.11 8.02 21.34
CA PRO A 73 3.94 7.57 20.60
C PRO A 73 4.19 6.27 19.87
N GLY A 74 3.14 5.48 19.64
CA GLY A 74 3.26 4.22 18.92
C GLY A 74 2.31 3.15 19.39
N LYS A 75 2.41 1.99 18.75
CA LYS A 75 1.65 0.78 19.11
C LYS A 75 2.52 -0.16 19.94
N TYR A 76 1.97 -0.59 21.08
CA TYR A 76 2.59 -1.48 22.05
C TYR A 76 1.66 -2.65 22.30
N CYS A 77 2.06 -3.86 21.91
CA CYS A 77 1.23 -5.06 22.03
C CYS A 77 1.83 -6.06 23.02
N GLU A 78 0.95 -6.76 23.75
CA GLU A 78 1.29 -7.78 24.76
C GLU A 78 0.36 -8.97 24.68
N ILE A 79 0.84 -10.08 25.23
CA ILE A 79 0.05 -11.30 25.43
C ILE A 79 -0.14 -11.49 26.94
N GLY A 80 -1.38 -11.62 27.37
CA GLY A 80 -1.73 -11.75 28.75
C GLY A 80 -1.57 -10.46 29.57
N GLU A 81 -1.92 -10.53 30.84
CA GLU A 81 -1.75 -9.41 31.75
C GLU A 81 -0.26 -9.13 32.05
N GLN A 82 0.08 -7.86 32.07
CA GLN A 82 1.44 -7.38 32.34
C GLN A 82 1.43 -6.38 33.48
N PRO A 83 2.48 -6.30 34.31
CA PRO A 83 2.56 -5.27 35.35
C PRO A 83 2.74 -3.88 34.73
N ALA A 84 2.08 -2.87 35.25
CA ALA A 84 2.06 -1.51 34.72
C ALA A 84 3.47 -0.93 34.46
N HIS A 85 4.44 -1.24 35.32
CA HIS A 85 5.82 -0.78 35.16
C HIS A 85 6.53 -1.38 33.93
N ALA A 86 6.20 -2.60 33.53
CA ALA A 86 6.81 -3.24 32.36
C ALA A 86 6.35 -2.51 31.08
N ILE A 87 5.04 -2.25 30.97
CA ILE A 87 4.47 -1.51 29.86
C ILE A 87 4.99 -0.05 29.85
N ALA A 88 4.96 0.61 31.02
CA ALA A 88 5.49 1.98 31.16
C ALA A 88 6.94 2.08 30.69
N ARG A 89 7.78 1.08 31.01
CA ARG A 89 9.18 1.03 30.56
C ARG A 89 9.28 0.86 29.05
N ARG A 90 8.49 -0.01 28.42
CA ARG A 90 8.46 -0.17 26.96
C ARG A 90 8.08 1.14 26.27
N ILE A 91 7.04 1.82 26.76
CA ILE A 91 6.62 3.13 26.26
C ILE A 91 7.75 4.15 26.40
N ALA A 92 8.39 4.19 27.58
CA ALA A 92 9.46 5.13 27.87
C ALA A 92 10.76 4.88 27.09
N THR A 93 10.96 3.67 26.60
CA THR A 93 12.13 3.30 25.77
C THR A 93 11.81 3.20 24.29
N GLY A 94 10.56 3.48 23.89
CA GLY A 94 10.13 3.46 22.49
C GLY A 94 10.17 2.07 21.85
N GLN A 95 9.97 0.99 22.62
CA GLN A 95 9.93 -0.39 22.10
C GLN A 95 8.58 -0.68 21.46
N ARG A 96 8.35 0.00 20.33
CA ARG A 96 7.10 -0.03 19.55
C ARG A 96 7.04 -1.25 18.66
N GLU A 97 5.81 -1.63 18.30
CA GLU A 97 5.58 -2.69 17.31
C GLU A 97 5.49 -2.11 15.90
N GLU A 98 6.14 -2.81 14.97
CA GLU A 98 5.86 -2.58 13.56
C GLU A 98 4.60 -3.33 13.14
N ILE A 99 3.75 -2.67 12.38
CA ILE A 99 2.59 -3.31 11.75
C ILE A 99 2.93 -3.81 10.35
N THR A 100 2.21 -4.84 9.95
CA THR A 100 2.23 -5.33 8.57
C THR A 100 1.21 -4.56 7.74
N LEU A 101 1.68 -3.75 6.77
CA LEU A 101 0.87 -2.90 5.92
C LEU A 101 0.87 -3.43 4.48
N PRO A 102 -0.19 -4.13 4.02
CA PRO A 102 -0.33 -4.48 2.62
C PRO A 102 -0.74 -3.25 1.79
N VAL A 103 0.08 -2.91 0.81
CA VAL A 103 -0.18 -1.85 -0.17
C VAL A 103 -0.70 -2.52 -1.45
N PRO A 104 -2.00 -2.40 -1.75
CA PRO A 104 -2.61 -3.07 -2.89
C PRO A 104 -2.30 -2.35 -4.20
N SER A 105 -2.44 -3.09 -5.33
CA SER A 105 -2.52 -2.49 -6.66
C SER A 105 -3.85 -1.76 -6.83
N LYS A 106 -3.82 -0.48 -7.18
CA LYS A 106 -5.01 0.38 -7.37
C LYS A 106 -4.84 1.28 -8.60
N ARG A 107 -5.95 1.84 -9.09
CA ARG A 107 -5.94 2.70 -10.28
C ARG A 107 -5.56 4.14 -10.00
N SER A 108 -5.75 4.60 -8.76
CA SER A 108 -5.38 5.96 -8.36
C SER A 108 -4.64 6.00 -7.03
N VAL A 109 -3.90 7.08 -6.80
CA VAL A 109 -3.25 7.37 -5.52
C VAL A 109 -4.29 7.54 -4.42
N ALA A 110 -5.44 8.16 -4.72
CA ALA A 110 -6.53 8.33 -3.77
C ALA A 110 -7.11 6.99 -3.28
N GLU A 111 -7.22 6.00 -4.17
CA GLU A 111 -7.66 4.64 -3.78
C GLU A 111 -6.63 3.94 -2.89
N ILE A 112 -5.33 4.13 -3.14
CA ILE A 112 -4.27 3.64 -2.24
C ILE A 112 -4.42 4.29 -0.86
N ALA A 113 -4.52 5.61 -0.80
CA ALA A 113 -4.65 6.35 0.45
C ALA A 113 -5.87 5.88 1.27
N LYS A 114 -7.02 5.69 0.63
CA LYS A 114 -8.21 5.13 1.28
C LYS A 114 -8.02 3.71 1.80
N ALA A 115 -7.24 2.88 1.11
CA ALA A 115 -6.97 1.51 1.54
C ALA A 115 -6.00 1.44 2.73
N LEU A 116 -5.09 2.41 2.86
CA LEU A 116 -4.06 2.43 3.90
C LEU A 116 -4.51 3.14 5.18
N ALA A 117 -5.31 4.20 5.07
CA ALA A 117 -5.74 5.02 6.21
C ALA A 117 -6.36 4.24 7.38
N PRO A 118 -7.17 3.18 7.19
CA PRO A 118 -7.72 2.41 8.31
C PRO A 118 -6.67 1.60 9.10
N ARG A 119 -5.44 1.54 8.65
CA ARG A 119 -4.38 0.68 9.20
C ARG A 119 -3.26 1.43 9.91
N ILE A 120 -3.16 2.74 9.71
CA ILE A 120 -2.13 3.62 10.28
C ILE A 120 -2.76 4.88 10.85
N TRP A 121 -1.99 5.66 11.59
CA TRP A 121 -2.48 6.91 12.18
C TRP A 121 -2.79 8.00 11.14
N ALA A 122 -2.04 8.07 10.06
CA ALA A 122 -2.22 9.09 9.03
C ALA A 122 -3.56 8.92 8.29
N ASP A 123 -4.30 10.01 8.12
CA ASP A 123 -5.57 10.03 7.39
C ASP A 123 -5.38 9.92 5.88
N SER A 124 -6.46 9.58 5.16
CA SER A 124 -6.40 9.35 3.72
C SER A 124 -6.06 10.60 2.90
N ALA A 125 -6.40 11.80 3.37
CA ALA A 125 -6.10 13.03 2.65
C ALA A 125 -4.62 13.37 2.74
N SER A 126 -4.04 13.25 3.94
CA SER A 126 -2.59 13.41 4.19
C SER A 126 -1.78 12.39 3.41
N ILE A 127 -2.18 11.11 3.40
CA ILE A 127 -1.52 10.06 2.62
C ILE A 127 -1.57 10.37 1.12
N ALA A 128 -2.74 10.77 0.59
CA ALA A 128 -2.88 11.11 -0.82
C ALA A 128 -1.99 12.30 -1.20
N ALA A 129 -1.93 13.34 -0.37
CA ALA A 129 -1.07 14.50 -0.57
C ALA A 129 0.42 14.13 -0.58
N ALA A 130 0.87 13.30 0.38
CA ALA A 130 2.27 12.87 0.49
C ALA A 130 2.70 11.93 -0.65
N LEU A 131 1.82 11.04 -1.11
CA LEU A 131 2.06 10.19 -2.27
C LEU A 131 2.12 10.98 -3.58
N GLY A 132 1.46 12.15 -3.63
CA GLY A 132 1.48 13.05 -4.76
C GLY A 132 0.41 12.73 -5.81
N THR A 133 0.64 13.22 -7.03
CA THR A 133 -0.31 13.05 -8.13
C THR A 133 -0.22 11.67 -8.78
N ASP A 134 -1.20 11.33 -9.59
CA ASP A 134 -1.24 10.08 -10.36
C ASP A 134 -0.02 9.89 -11.28
N ASN A 135 0.68 10.97 -11.65
CA ASN A 135 1.95 10.90 -12.38
C ASN A 135 3.08 10.23 -11.56
N MET A 136 2.93 10.11 -10.25
CA MET A 136 3.90 9.47 -9.35
C MET A 136 3.61 7.97 -9.13
N LYS A 137 2.55 7.41 -9.70
CA LYS A 137 2.17 5.99 -9.56
C LYS A 137 3.32 5.01 -9.86
N TRP A 138 4.21 5.35 -10.77
CA TRP A 138 5.36 4.52 -11.12
C TRP A 138 6.39 4.36 -9.98
N GLN A 139 6.33 5.21 -8.95
CA GLN A 139 7.19 5.16 -7.78
C GLN A 139 6.59 4.38 -6.60
N ILE A 140 5.43 3.77 -6.78
CA ILE A 140 4.76 2.99 -5.75
C ILE A 140 4.79 1.52 -6.18
N ALA A 141 5.38 0.67 -5.37
CA ALA A 141 5.41 -0.77 -5.60
C ALA A 141 4.39 -1.46 -4.68
N PRO A 142 3.32 -2.07 -5.21
CA PRO A 142 2.43 -2.89 -4.40
C PRO A 142 3.19 -4.05 -3.77
N ASN A 143 3.17 -4.10 -2.44
CA ASN A 143 3.84 -5.12 -1.63
C ASN A 143 3.31 -5.05 -0.20
N THR A 144 3.81 -5.92 0.66
CA THR A 144 3.57 -5.87 2.10
C THR A 144 4.77 -5.27 2.81
N TYR A 145 4.53 -4.17 3.53
CA TYR A 145 5.57 -3.40 4.21
C TYR A 145 5.47 -3.56 5.72
N ARG A 146 6.60 -3.45 6.41
CA ARG A 146 6.64 -3.28 7.86
C ARG A 146 6.92 -1.82 8.15
N ILE A 147 6.03 -1.19 8.91
CA ILE A 147 6.11 0.23 9.31
C ILE A 147 5.59 0.39 10.74
N TYR A 148 5.91 1.50 11.38
CA TYR A 148 5.27 1.86 12.64
C TYR A 148 3.86 2.41 12.38
N TRP A 149 2.91 2.03 13.26
CA TRP A 149 1.52 2.45 13.15
C TRP A 149 1.34 3.97 13.15
N GLU A 150 2.14 4.67 13.93
CA GLU A 150 2.14 6.12 14.10
C GLU A 150 2.89 6.88 12.99
N SER A 151 3.38 6.20 11.97
CA SER A 151 4.12 6.83 10.87
C SER A 151 3.31 7.94 10.23
N SER A 152 3.94 9.08 9.99
CA SER A 152 3.32 10.17 9.24
C SER A 152 3.11 9.78 7.77
N ALA A 153 2.24 10.52 7.08
CA ALA A 153 2.00 10.33 5.66
C ALA A 153 3.29 10.50 4.82
N ASP A 154 4.15 11.45 5.21
CA ASP A 154 5.44 11.68 4.52
C ASP A 154 6.42 10.52 4.74
N GLN A 155 6.51 10.00 5.97
CA GLN A 155 7.33 8.82 6.29
C GLN A 155 6.86 7.59 5.50
N LEU A 156 5.54 7.39 5.42
CA LEU A 156 4.97 6.33 4.59
C LEU A 156 5.36 6.52 3.12
N ALA A 157 5.16 7.71 2.56
CA ALA A 157 5.46 7.99 1.16
C ALA A 157 6.95 7.82 0.84
N GLU A 158 7.84 8.26 1.72
CA GLU A 158 9.29 8.06 1.61
C GLU A 158 9.65 6.57 1.64
N ARG A 159 9.06 5.80 2.57
CA ARG A 159 9.26 4.36 2.66
C ARG A 159 8.85 3.65 1.36
N LEU A 160 7.68 3.96 0.81
CA LEU A 160 7.20 3.35 -0.43
C LEU A 160 8.09 3.69 -1.62
N ARG A 161 8.57 4.94 -1.73
CA ARG A 161 9.51 5.35 -2.78
C ARG A 161 10.86 4.66 -2.65
N ALA A 162 11.41 4.59 -1.43
CA ALA A 162 12.69 3.93 -1.17
C ALA A 162 12.64 2.43 -1.54
N GLU A 163 11.57 1.74 -1.19
CA GLU A 163 11.37 0.33 -1.55
C GLU A 163 11.20 0.14 -3.07
N SER A 164 10.44 1.04 -3.72
CA SER A 164 10.31 1.02 -5.17
C SER A 164 11.68 1.22 -5.86
N GLN A 165 12.49 2.16 -5.36
CA GLN A 165 13.85 2.37 -5.88
C GLN A 165 14.76 1.17 -5.63
N ALA A 166 14.70 0.55 -4.44
CA ALA A 166 15.48 -0.64 -4.11
C ALA A 166 15.09 -1.86 -4.97
N TRP A 167 13.82 -1.96 -5.36
CA TRP A 167 13.36 -3.00 -6.27
C TRP A 167 14.03 -2.88 -7.66
N TRP A 168 14.34 -1.67 -8.13
CA TRP A 168 15.06 -1.41 -9.37
C TRP A 168 16.55 -1.69 -9.24
N THR A 169 16.93 -2.97 -9.21
CA THR A 169 18.33 -3.38 -9.23
C THR A 169 19.04 -3.02 -10.55
N ALA A 170 20.37 -2.98 -10.53
CA ALA A 170 21.16 -2.72 -11.75
C ALA A 170 20.78 -3.69 -12.90
N GLU A 171 20.48 -4.95 -12.59
CA GLU A 171 20.06 -5.94 -13.58
C GLU A 171 18.68 -5.62 -14.18
N ARG A 172 17.70 -5.19 -13.38
CA ARG A 172 16.39 -4.76 -13.88
C ARG A 172 16.49 -3.49 -14.74
N ILE A 173 17.31 -2.55 -14.33
CA ILE A 173 17.59 -1.32 -15.11
C ILE A 173 18.23 -1.68 -16.44
N LYS A 174 19.20 -2.58 -16.46
CA LYS A 174 19.85 -3.06 -17.69
C LYS A 174 18.84 -3.74 -18.64
N ARG A 175 17.92 -4.55 -18.10
CA ARG A 175 16.84 -5.17 -18.91
C ARG A 175 15.89 -4.12 -19.49
N ALA A 176 15.50 -3.13 -18.72
CA ALA A 176 14.68 -2.02 -19.21
C ALA A 176 15.36 -1.30 -20.38
N TRP A 177 16.66 -0.97 -20.26
CA TRP A 177 17.44 -0.34 -21.33
C TRP A 177 17.57 -1.23 -22.57
N ALA A 178 17.71 -2.54 -22.41
CA ALA A 178 17.73 -3.47 -23.53
C ALA A 178 16.40 -3.50 -24.32
N LEU A 179 15.29 -3.16 -23.66
CA LEU A 179 13.97 -2.97 -24.29
C LEU A 179 13.82 -1.56 -24.92
N GLY A 180 14.76 -0.64 -24.67
CA GLY A 180 14.67 0.78 -25.06
C GLY A 180 13.72 1.59 -24.21
N LEU A 181 13.46 1.16 -22.96
CA LEU A 181 12.50 1.79 -22.05
C LEU A 181 13.19 2.30 -20.77
N SER A 182 12.72 3.43 -20.26
CA SER A 182 13.00 3.88 -18.90
C SER A 182 12.18 3.08 -17.88
N GLN A 183 12.55 3.16 -16.59
CA GLN A 183 11.79 2.55 -15.49
C GLN A 183 10.31 2.97 -15.51
N ARG A 184 10.04 4.25 -15.71
CA ARG A 184 8.69 4.80 -15.82
C ARG A 184 7.91 4.20 -16.98
N GLU A 185 8.53 4.05 -18.14
CA GLU A 185 7.90 3.46 -19.32
C GLU A 185 7.62 1.96 -19.13
N VAL A 186 8.53 1.22 -18.47
CA VAL A 186 8.28 -0.18 -18.10
C VAL A 186 7.06 -0.29 -17.19
N VAL A 187 6.96 0.54 -16.15
CA VAL A 187 5.81 0.55 -15.22
C VAL A 187 4.53 0.98 -15.95
N THR A 188 4.65 1.94 -16.88
CA THR A 188 3.52 2.38 -17.72
C THR A 188 3.00 1.23 -18.59
N LEU A 189 3.90 0.52 -19.27
CA LEU A 189 3.51 -0.65 -20.06
C LEU A 189 2.93 -1.78 -19.18
N ALA A 190 3.53 -2.04 -18.02
CA ALA A 190 3.05 -3.03 -17.07
C ALA A 190 1.63 -2.73 -16.58
N SER A 191 1.30 -1.44 -16.40
CA SER A 191 -0.05 -1.02 -16.01
C SER A 191 -1.10 -1.30 -17.09
N ILE A 192 -0.71 -1.21 -18.36
CA ILE A 192 -1.56 -1.57 -19.51
C ILE A 192 -1.72 -3.09 -19.56
N VAL A 193 -0.61 -3.83 -19.49
CA VAL A 193 -0.61 -5.31 -19.52
C VAL A 193 -1.50 -5.88 -18.42
N GLN A 194 -1.45 -5.34 -17.21
CA GLN A 194 -2.26 -5.80 -16.09
C GLN A 194 -3.77 -5.53 -16.28
N GLU A 195 -4.15 -4.48 -16.97
CA GLU A 195 -5.55 -4.21 -17.28
C GLU A 195 -6.06 -5.00 -18.52
N GLU A 196 -5.14 -5.50 -19.36
CA GLU A 196 -5.48 -6.36 -20.49
C GLU A 196 -5.70 -7.82 -20.09
N THR A 197 -4.89 -8.34 -19.19
CA THR A 197 -5.01 -9.75 -18.79
C THR A 197 -4.92 -9.93 -17.29
N ALA A 198 -5.88 -10.65 -16.71
CA ALA A 198 -5.81 -11.13 -15.33
C ALA A 198 -4.94 -12.38 -15.19
N ASN A 199 -4.57 -13.03 -16.31
CA ASN A 199 -3.72 -14.21 -16.31
C ASN A 199 -2.24 -13.81 -16.31
N ALA A 200 -1.59 -13.84 -15.15
CA ALA A 200 -0.18 -13.50 -15.02
C ALA A 200 0.76 -14.34 -15.90
N ALA A 201 0.38 -15.58 -16.23
CA ALA A 201 1.16 -16.44 -17.11
C ALA A 201 1.18 -15.96 -18.57
N GLU A 202 0.14 -15.21 -18.99
CA GLU A 202 0.04 -14.64 -20.34
C GLU A 202 0.71 -13.24 -20.44
N ALA A 203 0.94 -12.60 -19.30
CA ALA A 203 1.45 -11.23 -19.25
C ALA A 203 2.78 -11.02 -20.03
N PRO A 204 3.78 -11.93 -20.02
CA PRO A 204 4.99 -11.78 -20.84
C PRO A 204 4.71 -11.76 -22.35
N THR A 205 3.74 -12.57 -22.82
CA THR A 205 3.32 -12.61 -24.22
C THR A 205 2.60 -11.32 -24.62
N VAL A 206 1.69 -10.82 -23.77
CA VAL A 206 1.00 -9.53 -24.00
C VAL A 206 1.99 -8.37 -24.00
N ALA A 207 2.96 -8.37 -23.08
CA ALA A 207 4.03 -7.37 -23.04
C ALA A 207 4.87 -7.39 -24.33
N GLY A 208 5.25 -8.58 -24.82
CA GLY A 208 5.98 -8.77 -26.08
C GLY A 208 5.21 -8.23 -27.28
N LEU A 209 3.89 -8.41 -27.31
CA LEU A 209 3.03 -7.85 -28.37
C LEU A 209 3.10 -6.32 -28.39
N TYR A 210 2.95 -5.67 -27.25
CA TYR A 210 3.01 -4.21 -27.17
C TYR A 210 4.41 -3.67 -27.48
N LEU A 211 5.49 -4.34 -27.05
CA LEU A 211 6.86 -4.01 -27.42
C LEU A 211 7.07 -4.11 -28.94
N ASN A 212 6.48 -5.12 -29.59
CA ASN A 212 6.52 -5.24 -31.06
C ASN A 212 5.78 -4.08 -31.76
N ARG A 213 4.63 -3.65 -31.24
CA ARG A 213 3.92 -2.48 -31.76
C ARG A 213 4.74 -1.19 -31.59
N LEU A 214 5.33 -0.97 -30.42
CA LEU A 214 6.22 0.18 -30.16
C LEU A 214 7.39 0.20 -31.15
N LYS A 215 8.08 -0.92 -31.34
CA LYS A 215 9.17 -1.07 -32.32
C LYS A 215 8.77 -0.72 -33.74
N LYS A 216 7.52 -1.06 -34.12
CA LYS A 216 6.96 -0.79 -35.45
C LYS A 216 6.29 0.59 -35.55
N LYS A 217 6.32 1.40 -34.50
CA LYS A 217 5.63 2.70 -34.42
C LYS A 217 4.10 2.57 -34.66
N MET A 218 3.53 1.43 -34.34
CA MET A 218 2.08 1.19 -34.38
C MET A 218 1.43 1.80 -33.14
N LEU A 219 0.20 2.27 -33.30
CA LEU A 219 -0.66 2.65 -32.19
C LEU A 219 -0.88 1.45 -31.26
N LEU A 220 -0.83 1.65 -29.95
CA LEU A 220 -1.04 0.54 -29.00
C LEU A 220 -2.49 0.04 -29.01
N GLN A 221 -3.48 0.93 -29.19
CA GLN A 221 -4.90 0.62 -29.26
C GLN A 221 -5.33 -0.27 -28.07
N ALA A 222 -4.90 0.11 -26.89
CA ALA A 222 -5.21 -0.58 -25.65
C ALA A 222 -6.50 -0.01 -25.05
N ASP A 223 -7.56 -0.79 -25.00
CA ASP A 223 -8.87 -0.39 -24.46
C ASP A 223 -8.80 0.19 -23.04
N PRO A 224 -7.99 -0.35 -22.10
CA PRO A 224 -7.87 0.20 -20.76
C PRO A 224 -7.39 1.65 -20.72
N THR A 225 -6.59 2.07 -21.69
CA THR A 225 -6.12 3.46 -21.76
C THR A 225 -7.23 4.45 -22.11
N LEU A 226 -8.23 4.02 -22.88
CA LEU A 226 -9.44 4.81 -23.15
C LEU A 226 -10.32 4.90 -21.91
N LYS A 227 -10.55 3.79 -21.20
CA LYS A 227 -11.31 3.80 -19.94
C LYS A 227 -10.68 4.76 -18.93
N TYR A 228 -9.36 4.77 -18.85
CA TYR A 228 -8.62 5.72 -18.02
C TYR A 228 -8.80 7.17 -18.49
N ALA A 229 -8.71 7.41 -19.81
CA ALA A 229 -8.86 8.75 -20.39
C ALA A 229 -10.27 9.32 -20.18
N LEU A 230 -11.29 8.46 -20.21
CA LEU A 230 -12.68 8.81 -19.95
C LEU A 230 -13.01 8.91 -18.45
N GLY A 231 -12.14 8.38 -17.57
CA GLY A 231 -12.38 8.32 -16.13
C GLY A 231 -13.47 7.31 -15.74
N ASP A 232 -13.87 6.43 -16.66
CA ASP A 232 -14.94 5.47 -16.44
C ASP A 232 -14.49 4.02 -16.72
N TRP A 233 -14.33 3.27 -15.65
CA TRP A 233 -13.95 1.86 -15.69
C TRP A 233 -15.16 0.89 -15.78
N SER A 234 -16.38 1.41 -15.69
CA SER A 234 -17.60 0.61 -15.79
C SER A 234 -17.96 0.27 -17.24
N ILE A 235 -17.35 0.96 -18.21
CA ILE A 235 -17.55 0.72 -19.64
C ILE A 235 -17.18 -0.72 -19.99
N GLN A 236 -18.16 -1.51 -20.37
CA GLN A 236 -17.96 -2.90 -20.81
C GLN A 236 -17.48 -2.95 -22.26
N ARG A 237 -18.05 -2.11 -23.13
CA ARG A 237 -17.75 -2.06 -24.56
C ARG A 237 -17.51 -0.61 -25.00
N LEU A 238 -16.32 -0.36 -25.54
CA LEU A 238 -15.97 0.93 -26.13
C LEU A 238 -16.62 1.09 -27.50
N LEU A 239 -17.17 2.27 -27.76
CA LEU A 239 -17.74 2.66 -29.01
C LEU A 239 -16.74 3.49 -29.85
N ASP A 240 -17.04 3.71 -31.12
CA ASP A 240 -16.16 4.52 -31.99
C ASP A 240 -16.08 5.99 -31.53
N GLU A 241 -17.13 6.50 -30.88
CA GLU A 241 -17.12 7.84 -30.29
C GLU A 241 -16.09 7.93 -29.13
N ASP A 242 -15.99 6.90 -28.29
CA ASP A 242 -15.03 6.86 -27.17
C ASP A 242 -13.58 6.96 -27.65
N LYS A 243 -13.30 6.39 -28.84
CA LYS A 243 -11.97 6.45 -29.46
C LYS A 243 -11.56 7.85 -29.93
N LYS A 244 -12.52 8.81 -29.96
CA LYS A 244 -12.28 10.19 -30.37
C LYS A 244 -11.87 11.10 -29.20
N VAL A 245 -11.92 10.61 -27.95
CA VAL A 245 -11.55 11.41 -26.77
C VAL A 245 -10.20 12.06 -26.93
N ASP A 246 -10.12 13.36 -26.69
CA ASP A 246 -8.90 14.13 -26.75
C ASP A 246 -8.17 14.04 -25.40
N SER A 247 -7.26 13.09 -25.35
CA SER A 247 -6.47 12.80 -24.13
C SER A 247 -5.11 12.24 -24.54
N PRO A 248 -4.00 12.62 -23.89
CA PRO A 248 -2.70 12.05 -24.15
C PRO A 248 -2.63 10.55 -23.76
N TYR A 249 -3.61 10.05 -23.00
CA TYR A 249 -3.75 8.63 -22.69
C TYR A 249 -4.50 7.84 -23.78
N ASN A 250 -5.05 8.49 -24.79
CA ASN A 250 -5.74 7.80 -25.88
C ASN A 250 -4.76 7.15 -26.86
N THR A 251 -4.45 5.88 -26.64
CA THR A 251 -3.52 5.10 -27.49
C THR A 251 -4.10 4.66 -28.83
N TYR A 252 -5.33 5.04 -29.15
CA TYR A 252 -5.92 4.93 -30.50
C TYR A 252 -5.57 6.12 -31.39
N ARG A 253 -5.12 7.25 -30.79
CA ARG A 253 -4.78 8.49 -31.52
C ARG A 253 -3.32 8.87 -31.36
N ASN A 254 -2.75 8.61 -30.17
CA ASN A 254 -1.39 9.00 -29.86
C ASN A 254 -0.44 7.79 -29.99
N PRO A 255 0.65 7.91 -30.76
CA PRO A 255 1.65 6.86 -30.88
C PRO A 255 2.51 6.77 -29.63
N GLY A 256 3.04 5.58 -29.36
CA GLY A 256 3.90 5.32 -28.21
C GLY A 256 3.13 5.02 -26.93
N LEU A 257 3.85 5.07 -25.80
CA LEU A 257 3.26 4.90 -24.49
C LEU A 257 2.56 6.19 -24.03
N PRO A 258 1.50 6.08 -23.22
CA PRO A 258 0.89 7.25 -22.60
C PRO A 258 1.87 7.91 -21.60
N PRO A 259 1.57 9.14 -21.11
CA PRO A 259 2.46 9.91 -20.25
C PRO A 259 2.84 9.24 -18.92
N GLY A 260 2.07 8.27 -18.48
CA GLY A 260 2.31 7.55 -17.23
C GLY A 260 1.37 6.35 -17.07
N PRO A 261 1.54 5.60 -15.97
CA PRO A 261 0.76 4.39 -15.74
C PRO A 261 -0.72 4.69 -15.48
N ILE A 262 -1.60 3.85 -16.02
CA ILE A 262 -3.06 3.93 -15.85
C ILE A 262 -3.54 3.29 -14.53
N ARG A 263 -2.65 2.53 -13.88
CA ARG A 263 -2.81 1.98 -12.52
C ARG A 263 -1.44 1.86 -11.88
N ILE A 264 -1.38 1.60 -10.57
CA ILE A 264 -0.19 1.16 -9.86
C ILE A 264 -0.10 -0.36 -10.07
N PRO A 265 0.77 -0.86 -10.97
CA PRO A 265 0.77 -2.28 -11.32
C PRO A 265 1.43 -3.13 -10.25
N GLU A 266 1.01 -4.37 -10.12
CA GLU A 266 1.72 -5.37 -9.32
C GLU A 266 3.10 -5.64 -9.90
N LEU A 267 4.08 -5.89 -9.04
CA LEU A 267 5.47 -6.13 -9.45
C LEU A 267 5.63 -7.32 -10.40
N ALA A 268 4.73 -8.30 -10.33
CA ALA A 268 4.69 -9.42 -11.26
C ALA A 268 4.49 -8.98 -12.73
N TYR A 269 3.67 -7.96 -12.96
CA TYR A 269 3.46 -7.42 -14.31
C TYR A 269 4.63 -6.52 -14.76
N VAL A 270 5.29 -5.83 -13.84
CA VAL A 270 6.53 -5.10 -14.14
C VAL A 270 7.63 -6.10 -14.55
N GLU A 271 7.76 -7.20 -13.82
CA GLU A 271 8.69 -8.27 -14.15
C GLU A 271 8.33 -8.98 -15.47
N ALA A 272 7.04 -9.13 -15.78
CA ALA A 272 6.58 -9.67 -17.07
C ALA A 272 6.99 -8.80 -18.26
N VAL A 273 6.98 -7.48 -18.12
CA VAL A 273 7.50 -6.57 -19.16
C VAL A 273 9.00 -6.72 -19.32
N LEU A 274 9.75 -6.77 -18.19
CA LEU A 274 11.22 -6.92 -18.21
C LEU A 274 11.67 -8.28 -18.81
N ASN A 275 10.82 -9.29 -18.76
CA ASN A 275 11.04 -10.64 -19.28
C ASN A 275 10.05 -10.98 -20.40
N ALA A 276 9.66 -9.98 -21.20
CA ALA A 276 8.69 -10.18 -22.27
C ALA A 276 9.12 -11.26 -23.26
N ASP A 277 8.16 -12.09 -23.68
CA ASP A 277 8.38 -13.17 -24.62
C ASP A 277 8.84 -12.64 -25.98
N GLN A 278 9.80 -13.35 -26.59
CA GLN A 278 10.32 -13.05 -27.93
C GLN A 278 9.44 -13.72 -29.00
N HIS A 279 8.61 -12.94 -29.67
CA HIS A 279 7.73 -13.39 -30.73
C HIS A 279 7.41 -12.25 -31.73
N ASN A 280 6.60 -12.53 -32.77
CA ASN A 280 6.22 -11.56 -33.79
C ASN A 280 4.72 -11.22 -33.78
N TYR A 281 4.01 -11.44 -32.66
CA TYR A 281 2.60 -11.08 -32.55
C TYR A 281 2.42 -9.57 -32.52
N LEU A 282 1.36 -9.11 -33.18
CA LEU A 282 0.97 -7.70 -33.28
C LEU A 282 -0.50 -7.49 -32.87
N TYR A 283 -1.28 -8.56 -32.82
CA TYR A 283 -2.71 -8.53 -32.54
C TYR A 283 -3.07 -9.62 -31.54
N MET A 284 -4.11 -9.34 -30.76
CA MET A 284 -4.73 -10.31 -29.85
C MET A 284 -6.23 -10.07 -29.80
N CYS A 285 -6.99 -11.09 -29.45
CA CYS A 285 -8.41 -11.02 -29.08
C CYS A 285 -8.72 -12.18 -28.14
N ALA A 286 -9.80 -12.09 -27.38
CA ALA A 286 -10.19 -13.18 -26.50
C ALA A 286 -10.39 -14.49 -27.27
N LYS A 287 -10.03 -15.62 -26.65
CA LYS A 287 -10.30 -16.95 -27.20
C LYS A 287 -11.76 -17.32 -27.09
N PRO A 288 -12.28 -18.10 -28.05
CA PRO A 288 -13.68 -18.52 -28.06
C PRO A 288 -13.96 -19.76 -27.18
N ASP A 289 -13.11 -20.03 -26.18
CA ASP A 289 -13.18 -21.21 -25.30
C ASP A 289 -13.57 -20.87 -23.85
N GLY A 290 -13.85 -19.59 -23.56
CA GLY A 290 -14.19 -19.13 -22.23
C GLY A 290 -13.04 -19.14 -21.22
N SER A 291 -11.81 -19.44 -21.65
CA SER A 291 -10.62 -19.53 -20.77
C SER A 291 -10.16 -18.18 -20.18
N GLY A 292 -10.70 -17.06 -20.69
CA GLY A 292 -10.23 -15.71 -20.33
C GLY A 292 -8.82 -15.38 -20.87
N THR A 293 -8.27 -16.22 -21.77
CA THR A 293 -6.98 -16.00 -22.43
C THR A 293 -7.16 -15.46 -23.85
N HIS A 294 -6.02 -15.08 -24.48
CA HIS A 294 -6.04 -14.44 -25.81
C HIS A 294 -5.53 -15.36 -26.91
N ALA A 295 -6.14 -15.20 -28.11
CA ALA A 295 -5.62 -15.71 -29.36
C ALA A 295 -4.73 -14.65 -29.99
N PHE A 296 -3.43 -14.93 -30.08
CA PHE A 296 -2.42 -14.02 -30.66
C PHE A 296 -2.31 -14.20 -32.17
N ALA A 297 -2.03 -13.11 -32.90
CA ALA A 297 -1.86 -13.12 -34.33
C ALA A 297 -0.68 -12.23 -34.79
N ARG A 298 0.00 -12.69 -35.83
CA ARG A 298 1.11 -11.94 -36.49
C ARG A 298 0.59 -10.97 -37.57
N THR A 299 -0.54 -11.31 -38.20
CA THR A 299 -1.11 -10.53 -39.31
C THR A 299 -2.56 -10.13 -39.00
N TYR A 300 -2.99 -9.03 -39.61
CA TYR A 300 -4.37 -8.55 -39.47
C TYR A 300 -5.41 -9.59 -39.96
N ASN A 301 -5.11 -10.29 -41.06
CA ASN A 301 -6.02 -11.33 -41.58
C ASN A 301 -6.20 -12.50 -40.59
N GLN A 302 -5.13 -12.89 -39.89
CA GLN A 302 -5.26 -13.92 -38.83
C GLN A 302 -6.06 -13.40 -37.66
N HIS A 303 -5.83 -12.14 -37.23
CA HIS A 303 -6.61 -11.49 -36.18
C HIS A 303 -8.10 -11.44 -36.49
N VAL A 304 -8.48 -11.04 -37.72
CA VAL A 304 -9.89 -11.01 -38.17
C VAL A 304 -10.52 -12.40 -38.08
N ARG A 305 -9.81 -13.46 -38.45
CA ARG A 305 -10.33 -14.84 -38.29
C ARG A 305 -10.56 -15.20 -36.84
N ASN A 306 -9.59 -14.88 -35.95
CA ASN A 306 -9.71 -15.14 -34.51
C ASN A 306 -10.88 -14.34 -33.90
N ALA A 307 -11.00 -13.06 -34.23
CA ALA A 307 -12.07 -12.19 -33.76
C ALA A 307 -13.45 -12.68 -34.20
N ARG A 308 -13.58 -13.15 -35.46
CA ARG A 308 -14.83 -13.77 -35.96
C ARG A 308 -15.18 -15.06 -35.20
N ALA A 309 -14.19 -15.89 -34.87
CA ALA A 309 -14.43 -17.11 -34.11
C ALA A 309 -14.95 -16.77 -32.69
N TYR A 310 -14.39 -15.75 -32.05
CA TYR A 310 -14.86 -15.26 -30.74
C TYR A 310 -16.29 -14.67 -30.86
N GLN A 311 -16.56 -13.83 -31.85
CA GLN A 311 -17.88 -13.25 -32.06
C GLN A 311 -18.96 -14.34 -32.32
N ASN A 312 -18.61 -15.38 -33.08
CA ASN A 312 -19.52 -16.50 -33.34
C ASN A 312 -19.82 -17.31 -32.06
N MET A 313 -18.85 -17.40 -31.13
CA MET A 313 -19.10 -18.02 -29.83
C MET A 313 -20.06 -17.17 -28.99
N LEU A 314 -19.84 -15.85 -28.88
CA LEU A 314 -20.73 -14.94 -28.15
C LEU A 314 -22.19 -15.01 -28.71
N ASN A 315 -22.32 -15.03 -30.03
CA ASN A 315 -23.62 -15.12 -30.67
C ASN A 315 -24.33 -16.46 -30.36
N ARG A 316 -23.61 -17.58 -30.32
CA ARG A 316 -24.15 -18.89 -29.92
C ARG A 316 -24.60 -18.91 -28.47
N GLU A 317 -23.86 -18.29 -27.60
CA GLU A 317 -24.18 -18.19 -26.17
C GLU A 317 -25.16 -17.05 -25.85
N ARG A 318 -25.65 -16.34 -26.88
CA ARG A 318 -26.58 -15.20 -26.76
C ARG A 318 -26.07 -14.08 -25.85
N ILE A 319 -24.75 -13.89 -25.81
CA ILE A 319 -24.11 -12.79 -25.08
C ILE A 319 -24.03 -11.59 -26.04
N TYR A 320 -24.97 -10.68 -25.95
CA TYR A 320 -25.04 -9.50 -26.83
C TYR A 320 -24.46 -8.24 -26.20
N ARG A 321 -24.30 -8.20 -24.86
CA ARG A 321 -23.67 -7.12 -24.07
C ARG A 321 -23.12 -7.65 -22.76
#